data_15379962289edffbdddb2505ea06bf54
#
_entry.id   15379962289edffbdddb2505ea06bf54
#
_cell.length_a   1.000
_cell.length_b   1.000
_cell.length_c   1.000
_cell.angle_alpha   90.00
_cell.angle_beta   90.00
_cell.angle_gamma   90.00
#
_symmetry.space_group_name_H-M   'P 1'
#
loop_
_entity.id
_entity.type
_entity.pdbx_description
1 polymer ?
#
loop_
_entity_poly.entity_id
_entity_poly.type
_entity_poly.pdbx_seq_one_letter_code
_entity_poly.pdbx_strand_id
1 'polypeptide(L)' 'QVTGLKPGDFVHTLGDAHLYSNHFEQAREQLRRTPKPLPTMWINPEVKDLFAFRFEDFRLENYFADATIKAPIAV' A
#
# COMPACT_ATOMS: atom_id res chain seq x y z
N GLN A 1 12.66 13.10 -3.16
CA GLN A 1 13.66 13.13 -4.25
C GLN A 1 13.61 14.43 -5.04
N VAL A 2 12.44 14.83 -5.49
CA VAL A 2 12.25 16.05 -6.29
C VAL A 2 12.52 17.31 -5.48
N THR A 3 12.10 17.34 -4.23
CA THR A 3 12.19 18.52 -3.36
C THR A 3 13.45 18.57 -2.49
N GLY A 4 14.17 17.47 -2.39
CA GLY A 4 15.29 17.35 -1.44
C GLY A 4 14.88 17.18 0.01
N LEU A 5 13.57 17.14 0.31
CA LEU A 5 13.05 16.93 1.65
C LEU A 5 13.10 15.45 2.03
N LYS A 6 13.22 15.18 3.32
CA LYS A 6 13.12 13.82 3.87
C LYS A 6 11.67 13.49 4.21
N PRO A 7 11.27 12.21 4.10
CA PRO A 7 9.93 11.81 4.54
C PRO A 7 9.76 11.98 6.05
N GLY A 8 8.58 12.44 6.45
CA GLY A 8 8.16 12.52 7.83
C GLY A 8 7.08 11.49 8.13
N ASP A 9 6.25 11.78 9.11
CA ASP A 9 5.14 10.90 9.48
C ASP A 9 4.03 10.92 8.44
N PHE A 10 3.47 9.75 8.16
CA PHE A 10 2.22 9.62 7.41
C PHE A 10 1.09 9.41 8.42
N VAL A 11 0.21 10.39 8.56
CA VAL A 11 -0.93 10.33 9.49
C VAL A 11 -2.20 10.03 8.71
N HIS A 12 -2.81 8.88 8.99
CA HIS A 12 -4.03 8.42 8.33
C HIS A 12 -5.18 8.38 9.35
N THR A 13 -6.25 9.13 9.08
CA THR A 13 -7.43 9.20 9.96
C THR A 13 -8.67 8.77 9.18
N LEU A 14 -9.42 7.84 9.74
CA LEU A 14 -10.71 7.40 9.23
C LEU A 14 -11.83 8.03 10.08
N GLY A 15 -12.65 8.88 9.46
CA GLY A 15 -13.74 9.55 10.15
C GLY A 15 -14.94 8.64 10.44
N ASP A 16 -15.15 7.63 9.60
CA ASP A 16 -16.25 6.66 9.73
C ASP A 16 -15.71 5.27 9.39
N ALA A 17 -15.02 4.69 10.37
CA ALA A 17 -14.44 3.35 10.22
C ALA A 17 -15.45 2.29 10.67
N HIS A 18 -15.79 1.36 9.77
CA HIS A 18 -16.71 0.28 10.08
C HIS A 18 -16.39 -0.99 9.30
N LEU A 19 -16.89 -2.11 9.79
CA LEU A 19 -16.79 -3.42 9.17
C LEU A 19 -18.21 -3.91 8.85
N TYR A 20 -18.47 -4.19 7.58
CA TYR A 20 -19.78 -4.73 7.18
C TYR A 20 -20.01 -6.12 7.75
N SER A 21 -21.28 -6.40 8.12
CA SER A 21 -21.67 -7.67 8.76
C SER A 21 -21.40 -8.90 7.88
N ASN A 22 -21.42 -8.75 6.57
CA ASN A 22 -21.12 -9.84 5.61
C ASN A 22 -19.61 -9.97 5.30
N HIS A 23 -18.74 -9.26 6.02
CA HIS A 23 -17.27 -9.32 5.83
C HIS A 23 -16.52 -9.82 7.07
N PHE A 24 -17.19 -10.34 8.08
CA PHE A 24 -16.54 -10.80 9.31
C PHE A 24 -15.57 -11.97 9.06
N GLU A 25 -15.94 -12.92 8.21
CA GLU A 25 -15.06 -14.05 7.91
C GLU A 25 -13.79 -13.57 7.19
N GLN A 26 -13.90 -12.64 6.27
CA GLN A 26 -12.76 -12.06 5.56
C GLN A 26 -11.84 -11.30 6.53
N ALA A 27 -12.42 -10.56 7.46
CA ALA A 27 -11.64 -9.86 8.49
C ALA A 27 -10.91 -10.84 9.41
N ARG A 28 -11.55 -11.94 9.81
CA ARG A 28 -10.89 -12.99 10.61
C ARG A 28 -9.74 -13.63 9.86
N GLU A 29 -9.92 -13.90 8.56
CA GLU A 29 -8.85 -14.44 7.72
C GLU A 29 -7.66 -13.47 7.64
N GLN A 30 -7.93 -12.18 7.44
CA GLN A 30 -6.89 -11.14 7.41
C GLN A 30 -6.12 -11.10 8.73
N LEU A 31 -6.82 -11.19 9.88
CA LEU A 31 -6.21 -11.14 11.20
C LEU A 31 -5.37 -12.38 11.53
N ARG A 32 -5.65 -13.53 10.90
CA ARG A 32 -4.86 -14.74 11.07
C ARG A 32 -3.55 -14.72 10.32
N ARG A 33 -3.44 -13.89 9.28
CA ARG A 33 -2.23 -13.84 8.45
C ARG A 33 -1.12 -13.11 9.17
N THR A 34 0.07 -13.64 9.05
CA THR A 34 1.29 -12.98 9.56
C THR A 34 1.74 -11.95 8.54
N PRO A 35 1.90 -10.68 8.93
CA PRO A 35 2.44 -9.66 8.02
C PRO A 35 3.80 -10.07 7.48
N LYS A 36 4.01 -9.85 6.20
CA LYS A 36 5.28 -10.10 5.53
C LYS A 36 6.17 -8.86 5.59
N PRO A 37 7.47 -8.98 5.32
CA PRO A 37 8.35 -7.82 5.23
C PRO A 37 7.78 -6.77 4.28
N LEU A 38 7.97 -5.50 4.62
CA LEU A 38 7.50 -4.40 3.79
C LEU A 38 8.24 -4.38 2.45
N PRO A 39 7.53 -4.11 1.34
CA PRO A 39 8.17 -3.93 0.06
C PRO A 39 8.95 -2.61 0.01
N THR A 40 9.81 -2.49 -0.98
CA THR A 40 10.58 -1.29 -1.25
C THR A 40 10.20 -0.74 -2.61
N MET A 41 10.04 0.58 -2.69
CA MET A 41 9.88 1.27 -3.97
C MET A 41 11.23 1.81 -4.41
N TRP A 42 11.74 1.26 -5.51
CA TRP A 42 12.89 1.86 -6.17
C TRP A 42 12.41 2.98 -7.10
N ILE A 43 13.06 4.12 -6.99
CA ILE A 43 12.79 5.29 -7.84
C ILE A 43 14.11 5.65 -8.51
N ASN A 44 14.10 5.84 -9.83
CA ASN A 44 15.29 6.20 -10.58
C ASN A 44 15.95 7.45 -9.99
N PRO A 45 17.14 7.34 -9.39
CA PRO A 45 17.76 8.46 -8.68
C PRO A 45 18.21 9.60 -9.59
N GLU A 46 18.31 9.36 -10.87
CA GLU A 46 18.76 10.36 -11.85
C GLU A 46 17.67 11.37 -12.20
N VAL A 47 16.38 11.02 -11.99
CA VAL A 47 15.26 11.90 -12.30
C VAL A 47 14.98 12.82 -11.12
N LYS A 48 15.12 14.12 -11.34
CA LYS A 48 14.91 15.16 -10.32
C LYS A 48 13.73 16.06 -10.61
N ASP A 49 13.29 16.14 -11.87
CA ASP A 49 12.14 16.93 -12.28
C ASP A 49 10.89 16.07 -12.21
N LEU A 50 9.87 16.55 -11.48
CA LEU A 50 8.59 15.85 -11.33
C LEU A 50 7.97 15.47 -12.67
N PHE A 51 8.06 16.35 -13.67
CA PHE A 51 7.44 16.15 -14.98
C PHE A 51 8.27 15.27 -15.92
N ALA A 52 9.51 14.92 -15.53
CA ALA A 52 10.38 14.04 -16.31
C ALA A 52 10.21 12.55 -15.99
N PHE A 53 9.48 12.23 -14.92
CA PHE A 53 9.26 10.83 -14.53
C PHE A 53 8.43 10.09 -15.56
N ARG A 54 8.81 8.82 -15.78
CA ARG A 54 8.09 7.84 -16.57
C ARG A 54 7.74 6.64 -15.71
N PHE A 55 6.85 5.78 -16.19
CA PHE A 55 6.44 4.58 -15.45
C PHE A 55 7.65 3.70 -15.10
N GLU A 56 8.61 3.56 -16.02
CA GLU A 56 9.79 2.74 -15.86
C GLU A 56 10.77 3.24 -14.80
N ASP A 57 10.60 4.48 -14.36
CA ASP A 57 11.43 5.06 -13.28
C ASP A 57 11.00 4.58 -11.90
N PHE A 58 9.94 3.78 -11.80
CA PHE A 58 9.43 3.23 -10.55
C PHE A 58 9.43 1.71 -10.61
N ARG A 59 9.89 1.07 -9.52
CA ARG A 59 9.90 -0.38 -9.43
C ARG A 59 9.57 -0.82 -8.00
N LEU A 60 8.52 -1.63 -7.87
CA LEU A 60 8.19 -2.24 -6.58
C LEU A 60 9.05 -3.49 -6.40
N GLU A 61 9.81 -3.52 -5.31
CA GLU A 61 10.75 -4.60 -5.00
C GLU A 61 10.36 -5.30 -3.70
N ASN A 62 10.64 -6.61 -3.63
CA ASN A 62 10.41 -7.42 -2.44
C ASN A 62 8.94 -7.41 -1.97
N TYR A 63 8.03 -7.38 -2.94
CA TYR A 63 6.60 -7.46 -2.64
C TYR A 63 6.13 -8.91 -2.68
N PHE A 64 5.82 -9.46 -1.51
CA PHE A 64 5.27 -10.79 -1.35
C PHE A 64 3.94 -10.65 -0.63
N ALA A 65 2.87 -11.14 -1.24
CA ALA A 65 1.53 -11.04 -0.68
C ALA A 65 0.87 -12.41 -0.62
N ASP A 66 0.00 -12.60 0.36
CA ASP A 66 -0.87 -13.76 0.42
C ASP A 66 -1.95 -13.66 -0.66
N ALA A 67 -2.67 -14.78 -0.87
CA ALA A 67 -3.74 -14.84 -1.85
C ALA A 67 -4.85 -13.83 -1.55
N THR A 68 -5.53 -13.41 -2.61
CA THR A 68 -6.68 -12.51 -2.51
C THR A 68 -7.77 -13.10 -1.61
N ILE A 69 -8.33 -12.27 -0.74
CA ILE A 69 -9.52 -12.61 0.03
C ILE A 69 -10.74 -12.04 -0.70
N LYS A 70 -11.57 -12.92 -1.24
CA LYS A 70 -12.78 -12.50 -1.93
C LYS A 70 -13.88 -12.13 -0.95
N ALA A 71 -14.62 -11.08 -1.23
CA ALA A 71 -15.75 -10.63 -0.43
C ALA A 71 -16.86 -10.13 -1.35
N PRO A 72 -18.14 -10.34 -0.98
CA PRO A 72 -19.23 -9.74 -1.72
C PRO A 72 -19.24 -8.23 -1.57
N ILE A 73 -19.72 -7.53 -2.60
CA ILE A 73 -19.91 -6.09 -2.51
C ILE A 73 -21.05 -5.82 -1.52
N ALA A 74 -20.78 -4.99 -0.52
CA ALA A 74 -21.81 -4.53 0.40
C ALA A 74 -22.51 -3.30 -0.18
N VAL A 75 -23.81 -3.34 -0.27
CA VAL A 75 -24.68 -2.29 -0.80
C VAL A 75 -25.77 -1.97 0.20
#